data_4201630e752b17f00795493debe313e3
#
_entry.id   4201630e752b17f00795493debe313e3
#
_cell.length_a   1.000
_cell.length_b   1.000
_cell.length_c   1.000
_cell.angle_alpha   90.00
_cell.angle_beta   90.00
_cell.angle_gamma   90.00
#
_symmetry.space_group_name_H-M   'P 1'
#
loop_
_entity.id
_entity.type
_entity.pdbx_description
1 polymer ?
#
loop_
_entity_poly.entity_id
_entity_poly.type
_entity_poly.pdbx_seq_one_letter_code
_entity_poly.pdbx_strand_id
1 'polypeptide(L)'
;MGLVRTALFNWAFARHHQGTLVFRIEDTDAARDSEESYNQLLDAMRWLGFDWDEGPEVGGPHAPYRQSQRMDIYKDVAHKLLEAGHAYHCYCSQEELD
;
A
#
# COMPACT_ATOMS: atom_id res chain seq x y z
N MET A 1 -1.41 14.19 -9.13
CA MET A 1 -2.70 14.19 -9.88
C MET A 1 -3.19 12.79 -10.20
N GLY A 2 -2.32 11.89 -10.65
CA GLY A 2 -2.72 10.50 -10.93
C GLY A 2 -3.30 9.78 -9.74
N LEU A 3 -2.74 10.00 -8.56
CA LEU A 3 -3.21 9.38 -7.32
C LEU A 3 -4.64 9.83 -6.97
N VAL A 4 -4.92 11.12 -7.08
CA VAL A 4 -6.26 11.68 -6.78
C VAL A 4 -7.31 11.07 -7.70
N ARG A 5 -7.01 10.92 -8.97
CA ARG A 5 -7.91 10.30 -9.93
C ARG A 5 -8.24 8.86 -9.56
N THR A 6 -7.22 8.07 -9.24
CA THR A 6 -7.39 6.67 -8.83
C THR A 6 -8.18 6.59 -7.52
N ALA A 7 -7.86 7.44 -6.56
CA ALA A 7 -8.58 7.50 -5.28
C ALA A 7 -10.06 7.85 -5.49
N LEU A 8 -10.35 8.81 -6.38
CA LEU A 8 -11.73 9.22 -6.67
C LEU A 8 -12.57 8.05 -7.22
N PHE A 9 -12.03 7.31 -8.20
CA PHE A 9 -12.73 6.15 -8.76
C PHE A 9 -13.01 5.09 -7.70
N ASN A 10 -12.03 4.76 -6.90
CA ASN A 10 -12.18 3.75 -5.85
C ASN A 10 -13.15 4.20 -4.76
N TRP A 11 -13.04 5.46 -4.34
CA TRP A 11 -13.94 6.04 -3.34
C TRP A 11 -15.39 6.05 -3.83
N ALA A 12 -15.62 6.55 -5.04
CA ALA A 12 -16.97 6.61 -5.63
C ALA A 12 -17.57 5.22 -5.79
N PHE A 13 -16.78 4.27 -6.28
CA PHE A 13 -17.24 2.88 -6.45
C PHE A 13 -17.60 2.25 -5.10
N ALA A 14 -16.73 2.38 -4.11
CA ALA A 14 -16.97 1.82 -2.79
C ALA A 14 -18.21 2.42 -2.13
N ARG A 15 -18.37 3.74 -2.21
CA ARG A 15 -19.55 4.41 -1.62
C ARG A 15 -20.85 4.07 -2.36
N HIS A 16 -20.78 3.97 -3.69
CA HIS A 16 -21.96 3.59 -4.49
C HIS A 16 -22.45 2.19 -4.16
N HIS A 17 -21.56 1.24 -3.97
CA HIS A 17 -21.87 -0.16 -3.69
C HIS A 17 -21.91 -0.51 -2.19
N GLN A 18 -21.82 0.49 -1.32
CA GLN A 18 -21.78 0.30 0.14
C GLN A 18 -20.65 -0.66 0.58
N GLY A 19 -19.55 -0.61 -0.15
CA GLY A 19 -18.37 -1.42 0.14
C GLY A 19 -17.42 -0.75 1.12
N THR A 20 -16.35 -1.46 1.42
CA THR A 20 -15.28 -0.97 2.29
C THR A 20 -14.15 -0.41 1.44
N LEU A 21 -13.74 0.82 1.72
CA LEU A 21 -12.57 1.42 1.08
C LEU A 21 -11.35 1.22 1.97
N VAL A 22 -10.37 0.50 1.44
CA VAL A 22 -9.08 0.29 2.11
C VAL A 22 -8.03 1.15 1.41
N PHE A 23 -7.34 1.96 2.19
CA PHE A 23 -6.27 2.81 1.71
C PHE A 23 -4.94 2.29 2.22
N ARG A 24 -4.01 1.97 1.30
CA ARG A 24 -2.70 1.44 1.65
C ARG A 24 -1.60 2.26 1.00
N ILE A 25 -0.55 2.53 1.76
CA ILE A 25 0.62 3.29 1.29
C ILE A 25 1.71 2.29 0.88
N GLU A 26 2.15 2.38 -0.36
CA GLU A 26 3.20 1.53 -0.93
C GLU A 26 4.53 2.28 -0.91
N ASP A 27 5.16 2.32 0.26
CA ASP A 27 6.33 3.14 0.57
C ASP A 27 7.61 2.31 0.74
N THR A 28 7.79 1.27 -0.08
CA THR A 28 8.99 0.42 -0.02
C THR A 28 10.20 1.00 -0.76
N ASP A 29 9.99 1.99 -1.61
CA ASP A 29 11.06 2.66 -2.33
C ASP A 29 11.57 3.86 -1.51
N ALA A 30 12.57 3.63 -0.66
CA ALA A 30 13.13 4.65 0.22
C ALA A 30 13.72 5.85 -0.53
N ALA A 31 14.08 5.69 -1.81
CA ALA A 31 14.63 6.79 -2.61
C ALA A 31 13.55 7.77 -3.05
N ARG A 32 12.30 7.34 -3.11
CA ARG A 32 11.17 8.16 -3.56
C ARG A 32 10.25 8.57 -2.44
N ASP A 33 10.37 7.95 -1.28
CA ASP A 33 9.43 8.13 -0.19
C ASP A 33 9.98 9.04 0.90
N SER A 34 9.09 9.85 1.49
CA SER A 34 9.42 10.70 2.63
C SER A 34 8.18 10.88 3.50
N GLU A 35 8.40 11.18 4.79
CA GLU A 35 7.29 11.51 5.71
C GLU A 35 6.53 12.76 5.24
N GLU A 36 7.23 13.70 4.63
CA GLU A 36 6.61 14.90 4.08
C GLU A 36 5.62 14.54 2.96
N SER A 37 6.04 13.69 2.02
CA SER A 37 5.16 13.22 0.94
C SER A 37 3.94 12.49 1.48
N TYR A 38 4.14 11.65 2.50
CA TYR A 38 3.07 10.92 3.17
C TYR A 38 2.04 11.89 3.78
N ASN A 39 2.50 12.89 4.51
CA ASN A 39 1.62 13.87 5.14
C ASN A 39 0.88 14.72 4.10
N GLN A 40 1.56 15.13 3.04
CA GLN A 40 0.94 15.88 1.94
C GLN A 40 -0.17 15.06 1.27
N LEU A 41 0.05 13.77 1.08
CA LEU A 41 -0.95 12.87 0.52
C LEU A 41 -2.21 12.81 1.39
N LEU A 42 -2.05 12.60 2.69
CA LEU A 42 -3.18 12.55 3.62
C LEU A 42 -3.93 13.88 3.67
N ASP A 43 -3.20 14.98 3.67
CA ASP A 43 -3.80 16.31 3.67
C ASP A 43 -4.60 16.58 2.40
N ALA A 44 -4.07 16.16 1.24
CA ALA A 44 -4.77 16.28 -0.03
C ALA A 44 -6.06 15.47 -0.04
N MET A 45 -6.03 14.25 0.47
CA MET A 45 -7.22 13.39 0.56
C MET A 45 -8.28 14.01 1.45
N ARG A 46 -7.89 14.56 2.60
CA ARG A 46 -8.80 15.26 3.53
C ARG A 46 -9.38 16.51 2.91
N TRP A 47 -8.53 17.29 2.24
CA TRP A 47 -8.97 18.53 1.60
C TRP A 47 -10.03 18.27 0.53
N LEU A 48 -9.92 17.13 -0.20
CA LEU A 48 -10.89 16.71 -1.20
C LEU A 48 -12.14 16.07 -0.61
N GLY A 49 -12.15 15.84 0.70
CA GLY A 49 -13.28 15.24 1.38
C GLY A 49 -13.37 13.72 1.24
N PHE A 50 -12.29 13.07 0.82
CA PHE A 50 -12.25 11.62 0.74
C PHE A 50 -12.01 11.03 2.14
N ASP A 51 -12.83 10.08 2.52
CA ASP A 51 -12.66 9.28 3.71
C ASP A 51 -12.35 7.83 3.32
N TRP A 52 -11.81 7.07 4.24
CA TRP A 52 -11.58 5.64 4.03
C TRP A 52 -11.91 4.87 5.30
N ASP A 53 -12.32 3.61 5.11
CA ASP A 53 -12.79 2.77 6.21
C ASP A 53 -11.65 2.08 6.93
N GLU A 54 -10.60 1.70 6.19
CA GLU A 54 -9.38 1.10 6.71
C GLU A 54 -8.18 1.78 6.07
N GLY A 55 -7.17 2.04 6.85
CA GLY A 55 -5.95 2.63 6.32
C GLY A 55 -5.14 3.38 7.36
N PRO A 56 -4.19 4.21 6.91
CA PRO A 56 -3.41 5.04 7.81
C PRO A 56 -4.31 5.91 8.68
N GLU A 57 -3.94 6.11 9.91
CA GLU A 57 -4.61 6.92 10.92
C GLU A 57 -5.91 6.33 11.46
N VAL A 58 -6.77 5.77 10.61
CA VAL A 58 -8.02 5.15 11.07
C VAL A 58 -7.84 3.70 11.51
N GLY A 59 -6.76 3.06 11.04
CA GLY A 59 -6.48 1.67 11.39
C GLY A 59 -7.43 0.69 10.72
N GLY A 60 -7.55 -0.50 11.31
CA GLY A 60 -8.42 -1.55 10.81
C GLY A 60 -7.86 -2.93 11.11
N PRO A 61 -8.60 -4.00 10.74
CA PRO A 61 -8.24 -5.38 11.08
C PRO A 61 -7.00 -5.91 10.34
N HIS A 62 -6.57 -5.24 9.27
CA HIS A 62 -5.45 -5.68 8.44
C HIS A 62 -4.21 -4.78 8.57
N ALA A 63 -4.13 -4.01 9.65
CA ALA A 63 -2.99 -3.12 9.91
C ALA A 63 -1.68 -3.92 10.01
N PRO A 64 -0.52 -3.29 9.75
CA PRO A 64 -0.36 -1.89 9.34
C PRO A 64 -0.68 -1.67 7.86
N TYR A 65 -0.97 -0.42 7.50
CA TYR A 65 -1.37 -0.04 6.13
C TYR A 65 -0.27 0.70 5.37
N ARG A 66 0.90 0.87 5.97
CA ARG A 66 2.10 1.31 5.28
C ARG A 66 2.93 0.07 4.96
N GLN A 67 3.26 -0.11 3.70
CA GLN A 67 3.96 -1.32 3.23
C GLN A 67 5.33 -1.48 3.92
N SER A 68 6.03 -0.38 4.18
CA SER A 68 7.31 -0.40 4.90
C SER A 68 7.21 -0.95 6.32
N GLN A 69 6.03 -0.92 6.93
CA GLN A 69 5.79 -1.44 8.28
C GLN A 69 5.36 -2.91 8.29
N ARG A 70 5.28 -3.53 7.13
CA ARG A 70 4.82 -4.92 6.97
C ARG A 70 5.95 -5.89 6.59
N MET A 71 7.19 -5.48 6.69
CA MET A 71 8.34 -6.29 6.24
C MET A 71 8.43 -7.65 6.94
N ASP A 72 8.11 -7.72 8.23
CA ASP A 72 8.12 -8.99 8.97
C ASP A 72 7.07 -9.95 8.44
N ILE A 73 5.89 -9.45 8.10
CA ILE A 73 4.82 -10.23 7.48
C ILE A 73 5.28 -10.77 6.13
N TYR A 74 5.92 -9.93 5.33
CA TYR A 74 6.39 -10.31 3.99
C TYR A 74 7.49 -11.37 4.08
N LYS A 75 8.40 -11.26 5.02
CA LYS A 75 9.44 -12.26 5.25
C LYS A 75 8.84 -13.61 5.61
N ASP A 76 7.87 -13.63 6.50
CA ASP A 76 7.20 -14.85 6.93
C ASP A 76 6.48 -15.52 5.75
N VAL A 77 5.73 -14.76 4.97
CA VAL A 77 5.03 -15.27 3.79
C VAL A 77 6.02 -15.76 2.73
N ALA A 78 7.12 -15.04 2.51
CA ALA A 78 8.16 -15.43 1.55
C ALA A 78 8.76 -16.78 1.94
N HIS A 79 9.06 -17.00 3.21
CA HIS A 79 9.57 -18.30 3.71
C HIS A 79 8.55 -19.41 3.51
N LYS A 80 7.28 -19.16 3.75
CA LYS A 80 6.21 -20.13 3.52
C LYS A 80 6.11 -20.52 2.04
N LEU A 81 6.22 -19.56 1.15
CA LEU A 81 6.21 -19.81 -0.29
C LEU A 81 7.43 -20.63 -0.73
N LEU A 82 8.60 -20.32 -0.16
CA LEU A 82 9.82 -21.07 -0.45
C LEU A 82 9.70 -22.53 0.00
N GLU A 83 9.24 -22.76 1.22
CA GLU A 83 9.03 -24.10 1.76
C GLU A 83 8.00 -24.90 0.98
N ALA A 84 6.96 -24.23 0.49
CA ALA A 84 5.90 -24.86 -0.32
C ALA A 84 6.32 -25.13 -1.77
N GLY A 85 7.48 -24.64 -2.22
CA GLY A 85 7.97 -24.83 -3.57
C GLY A 85 7.43 -23.84 -4.60
N HIS A 86 6.75 -22.78 -4.14
CA HIS A 86 6.20 -21.75 -5.03
C HIS A 86 7.15 -20.55 -5.27
N ALA A 87 8.26 -20.53 -4.57
CA ALA A 87 9.28 -19.50 -4.71
C ALA A 87 10.67 -20.14 -4.71
N TYR A 88 11.63 -19.41 -5.25
CA TYR A 88 13.02 -19.86 -5.26
C TYR A 88 13.96 -18.67 -5.10
N HIS A 89 15.19 -18.94 -4.66
CA HIS A 89 16.21 -17.89 -4.55
C HIS A 89 16.69 -17.50 -5.94
N CYS A 90 16.68 -16.20 -6.22
CA CYS A 90 17.16 -15.64 -7.48
C CYS A 90 18.43 -14.84 -7.21
N TYR A 91 19.47 -15.10 -7.96
CA TYR A 91 20.78 -14.45 -7.83
C TYR A 91 21.12 -13.54 -9.01
N CYS A 92 20.15 -13.27 -9.86
CA CYS A 92 20.33 -12.38 -10.99
C CYS A 92 20.56 -10.93 -10.54
N SER A 93 21.41 -10.21 -11.27
CA SER A 93 21.57 -8.78 -11.06
C SER A 93 20.37 -8.04 -11.66
N GLN A 94 20.23 -6.76 -11.32
CA GLN A 94 19.17 -5.93 -11.89
C GLN A 94 19.31 -5.84 -13.42
N GLU A 95 20.55 -5.75 -13.93
CA GLU A 95 20.80 -5.74 -15.38
C GLU A 95 20.33 -7.00 -16.07
N GLU A 96 20.50 -8.14 -15.43
CA GLU A 96 20.04 -9.42 -15.98
C GLU A 96 18.53 -9.56 -16.00
N LEU A 97 17.82 -8.85 -15.11
CA LEU A 97 16.37 -8.87 -15.01
C LEU A 97 15.71 -7.87 -15.96
N ASP A 98 16.44 -6.82 -16.35
CA ASP A 98 15.92 -5.78 -17.26
C ASP A 98 16.02 -6.22 -18.77
#